data_95dd22462dbdc0a11d1dc2da72c8f3a7
#
_entry.id   95dd22462dbdc0a11d1dc2da72c8f3a7
#
_cell.length_a   1.000
_cell.length_b   1.000
_cell.length_c   1.000
_cell.angle_alpha   90.00
_cell.angle_beta   90.00
_cell.angle_gamma   90.00
#
_symmetry.space_group_name_H-M   'P 1'
#
loop_
_entity.id
_entity.type
_entity.pdbx_description
1 polymer ?
#
loop_
_entity_poly.entity_id
_entity_poly.type
_entity_poly.pdbx_seq_one_letter_code
_entity_poly.pdbx_strand_id
1 'polypeptide(L)' 'TGENPYTQWYEVKKGDTLWKIAKEHYGDGNLYPEIFKANQDVLSDPDKIQVGQKLRIP' A
#
# COMPACT_ATOMS: atom_id res chain seq x y z
N THR A 1 11.55 -12.14 -8.24
CA THR A 1 11.83 -11.47 -9.43
C THR A 1 11.63 -9.97 -9.32
N GLY A 2 12.69 -9.26 -9.23
CA GLY A 2 12.63 -7.83 -9.15
C GLY A 2 12.13 -7.30 -7.81
N GLU A 3 12.15 -8.09 -6.78
CA GLU A 3 11.83 -7.59 -5.48
C GLU A 3 12.91 -6.62 -5.05
N ASN A 4 12.48 -5.41 -4.72
CA ASN A 4 13.38 -4.40 -4.20
C ASN A 4 13.71 -4.77 -2.75
N PRO A 5 15.00 -4.93 -2.38
CA PRO A 5 15.35 -5.27 -1.01
C PRO A 5 14.93 -4.21 0.00
N TYR A 6 14.61 -3.01 -0.48
CA TYR A 6 14.15 -1.93 0.39
C TYR A 6 12.62 -1.85 0.48
N THR A 7 11.92 -2.72 -0.26
CA THR A 7 10.47 -2.75 -0.21
C THR A 7 10.02 -3.29 1.14
N GLN A 8 9.12 -2.56 1.77
CA GLN A 8 8.50 -2.99 3.01
C GLN A 8 7.13 -3.57 2.72
N TRP A 9 6.74 -4.56 3.50
CA TRP A 9 5.42 -5.17 3.36
C TRP A 9 4.53 -4.70 4.50
N TYR A 10 3.30 -4.38 4.16
CA TYR A 10 2.30 -3.96 5.14
C TYR A 10 1.07 -4.84 5.00
N GLU A 11 0.59 -5.37 6.11
CA GLU A 11 -0.65 -6.14 6.14
C GLU A 11 -1.81 -5.21 6.45
N VAL A 12 -2.81 -5.19 5.57
CA VAL A 12 -3.99 -4.34 5.73
C VAL A 12 -4.80 -4.80 6.93
N LYS A 13 -5.21 -3.86 7.76
CA LYS A 13 -6.02 -4.10 8.93
C LYS A 13 -7.38 -3.45 8.78
N LYS A 14 -8.32 -3.85 9.61
CA LYS A 14 -9.67 -3.30 9.56
C LYS A 14 -9.63 -1.78 9.73
N GLY A 15 -10.30 -1.09 8.83
CA GLY A 15 -10.38 0.37 8.86
C GLY A 15 -9.24 1.08 8.15
N ASP A 16 -8.29 0.33 7.59
CA ASP A 16 -7.18 0.93 6.87
C ASP A 16 -7.60 1.42 5.49
N THR A 17 -6.92 2.48 5.04
CA THR A 17 -7.05 2.99 3.68
C THR A 17 -5.65 3.25 3.15
N LEU A 18 -5.49 3.32 1.82
CA LEU A 18 -4.18 3.63 1.25
C LEU A 18 -3.68 5.01 1.69
N TRP A 19 -4.61 5.97 1.82
CA TRP A 19 -4.25 7.30 2.31
C TRP A 19 -3.63 7.23 3.70
N LYS A 20 -4.26 6.45 4.57
CA LYS A 20 -3.81 6.29 5.95
C LYS A 20 -2.48 5.57 6.01
N ILE A 21 -2.31 4.53 5.18
CA ILE A 21 -1.05 3.80 5.10
C ILE A 21 0.07 4.71 4.62
N ALA A 22 -0.19 5.51 3.58
CA ALA A 22 0.78 6.46 3.07
C ALA A 22 1.14 7.51 4.12
N LYS A 23 0.15 7.95 4.87
CA LYS A 23 0.38 8.91 5.94
C LYS A 23 1.34 8.36 7.00
N GLU A 24 1.18 7.10 7.35
CA GLU A 24 2.04 6.48 8.36
C GLU A 24 3.45 6.21 7.84
N HIS A 25 3.57 5.77 6.59
CA HIS A 25 4.87 5.38 6.05
C HIS A 25 5.67 6.52 5.47
N TYR A 26 5.00 7.51 4.88
CA TYR A 26 5.68 8.64 4.24
C TYR A 26 5.50 9.95 4.98
N GLY A 27 4.57 9.98 5.93
CA GLY A 27 4.19 11.23 6.59
C GLY A 27 3.25 12.08 5.74
N ASP A 28 2.80 11.59 4.59
CA ASP A 28 1.95 12.33 3.68
C ASP A 28 0.96 11.38 3.00
N GLY A 29 -0.31 11.49 3.36
CA GLY A 29 -1.36 10.65 2.78
C GLY A 29 -1.56 10.85 1.30
N ASN A 30 -1.19 12.03 0.77
CA ASN A 30 -1.34 12.33 -0.64
C ASN A 30 -0.40 11.50 -1.52
N LEU A 31 0.52 10.76 -0.92
CA LEU A 31 1.41 9.85 -1.64
C LEU A 31 0.81 8.45 -1.82
N TYR A 32 -0.46 8.25 -1.46
CA TYR A 32 -1.10 6.95 -1.65
C TYR A 32 -1.05 6.41 -3.08
N PRO A 33 -1.05 7.24 -4.13
CA PRO A 33 -0.92 6.71 -5.49
C PRO A 33 0.36 5.93 -5.73
N GLU A 34 1.43 6.24 -4.99
CA GLU A 34 2.68 5.50 -5.11
C GLU A 34 2.51 4.06 -4.61
N ILE A 35 1.75 3.89 -3.54
CA ILE A 35 1.43 2.56 -3.03
C ILE A 35 0.55 1.80 -4.03
N PHE A 36 -0.45 2.48 -4.59
CA PHE A 36 -1.33 1.86 -5.56
C PHE A 36 -0.55 1.40 -6.79
N LYS A 37 0.36 2.23 -7.31
CA LYS A 37 1.19 1.87 -8.46
C LYS A 37 2.03 0.63 -8.19
N ALA A 38 2.57 0.53 -6.98
CA ALA A 38 3.42 -0.61 -6.61
C ALA A 38 2.63 -1.90 -6.45
N ASN A 39 1.30 -1.82 -6.36
CA ASN A 39 0.45 -2.96 -6.07
C ASN A 39 -0.65 -3.17 -7.12
N GLN A 40 -0.44 -2.70 -8.35
CA GLN A 40 -1.46 -2.83 -9.40
C GLN A 40 -1.74 -4.28 -9.78
N ASP A 41 -0.83 -5.17 -9.45
CA ASP A 41 -1.03 -6.60 -9.68
C ASP A 41 -2.07 -7.21 -8.73
N VAL A 42 -2.27 -6.60 -7.56
CA VAL A 42 -3.21 -7.11 -6.56
C VAL A 42 -4.35 -6.13 -6.27
N LEU A 43 -4.24 -4.89 -6.69
CA LEU A 43 -5.26 -3.87 -6.48
C LEU A 43 -5.79 -3.37 -7.80
N SER A 44 -7.11 -3.43 -7.97
CA SER A 44 -7.78 -2.83 -9.14
C SER A 44 -8.31 -1.44 -8.83
N ASP A 45 -8.44 -1.10 -7.55
CA ASP A 45 -9.01 0.17 -7.12
C ASP A 45 -8.37 0.56 -5.79
N PRO A 46 -7.86 1.79 -5.65
CA PRO A 46 -7.21 2.20 -4.40
C PRO A 46 -8.14 2.20 -3.19
N ASP A 47 -9.46 2.22 -3.41
CA ASP A 47 -10.42 2.19 -2.31
C ASP A 47 -10.86 0.77 -1.95
N LYS A 48 -10.39 -0.24 -2.68
CA LYS A 48 -10.85 -1.63 -2.50
C LYS A 48 -9.75 -2.52 -1.96
N ILE A 49 -9.13 -2.10 -0.90
CA ILE A 49 -8.17 -2.94 -0.20
C ILE A 49 -8.92 -3.84 0.78
N GLN A 50 -8.35 -5.01 1.07
CA GLN A 50 -8.99 -6.00 1.93
C GLN A 50 -8.13 -6.30 3.14
N VAL A 51 -8.80 -6.56 4.27
CA VAL A 51 -8.11 -6.93 5.50
C VAL A 51 -7.31 -8.22 5.27
N GLY A 52 -6.08 -8.23 5.75
CA GLY A 52 -5.18 -9.35 5.58
C GLY A 52 -4.38 -9.33 4.29
N GLN A 53 -4.69 -8.42 3.39
CA GLN A 53 -3.94 -8.28 2.14
C GLN A 53 -2.57 -7.67 2.41
N LYS A 54 -1.54 -8.22 1.77
CA LYS A 54 -0.19 -7.69 1.92
C LYS A 54 0.13 -6.77 0.76
N LEU A 55 0.58 -5.57 1.10
CA LEU A 55 0.90 -4.54 0.14
C LEU A 55 2.38 -4.20 0.20
N ARG A 56 2.95 -3.88 -0.97
CA ARG A 56 4.33 -3.40 -1.05
C ARG A 56 4.35 -1.91 -0.78
N ILE A 57 5.23 -1.48 0.11
CA ILE A 57 5.44 -0.06 0.38
C ILE A 57 6.80 0.30 -0.21
N PRO A 58 6.81 1.00 -1.35
CA PRO A 58 8.08 1.32 -2.01
C PRO A 58 8.92 2.34 -1.27
#